data_ac36b83f41b9b4096bd8a0e675caf5a4
#
_entry.id   ac36b83f41b9b4096bd8a0e675caf5a4
#
_cell.length_a   1.000
_cell.length_b   1.000
_cell.length_c   1.000
_cell.angle_alpha   90.00
_cell.angle_beta   90.00
_cell.angle_gamma   90.00
#
_symmetry.space_group_name_H-M   'P 1'
#
loop_
_entity.id
_entity.type
_entity.pdbx_description
1 polymer ?
#
loop_
_entity_poly.entity_id
_entity_poly.type
_entity_poly.pdbx_seq_one_letter_code
_entity_poly.pdbx_strand_id
1 'polypeptide(L)'
;MKLFIKICGVTNDYDLKDLIKLDIDAIGFNRDKNSPRYVSLEFLESSSKFFNKKISPVIVFVNESREEIEKAISFFKNPILQFHGD
;
A
#
# COMPACT_ATOMS: atom_id res chain seq x y z
N MET A 1 -23.15 9.12 -9.31
CA MET A 1 -21.92 8.41 -9.66
C MET A 1 -20.97 8.43 -8.48
N LYS A 2 -20.45 7.28 -8.10
CA LYS A 2 -19.48 7.18 -7.01
C LYS A 2 -18.07 7.28 -7.57
N LEU A 3 -17.26 8.20 -7.02
CA LEU A 3 -15.86 8.30 -7.38
C LEU A 3 -15.03 7.33 -6.57
N PHE A 4 -14.05 6.73 -7.22
CA PHE A 4 -13.05 5.90 -6.55
C PHE A 4 -11.84 6.78 -6.24
N ILE A 5 -11.53 6.95 -4.95
CA ILE A 5 -10.45 7.82 -4.50
C ILE A 5 -9.32 6.99 -3.91
N LYS A 6 -8.13 7.10 -4.50
CA LYS A 6 -6.93 6.44 -4.04
C LYS A 6 -5.85 7.47 -3.73
N ILE A 7 -5.23 7.34 -2.56
CA ILE A 7 -4.08 8.14 -2.18
C ILE A 7 -2.84 7.26 -2.27
N CYS A 8 -1.87 7.68 -3.07
CA CYS A 8 -0.64 6.89 -3.32
C CYS A 8 0.55 7.45 -2.56
N GLY A 9 1.53 6.57 -2.32
CA GLY A 9 2.84 6.99 -1.86
C GLY A 9 2.94 7.32 -0.39
N VAL A 10 2.14 6.67 0.44
CA VAL A 10 2.22 6.86 1.90
C VAL A 10 3.52 6.24 2.42
N THR A 11 4.27 7.00 3.20
CA THR A 11 5.58 6.59 3.71
C THR A 11 5.74 6.68 5.22
N ASN A 12 4.73 7.17 5.94
CA ASN A 12 4.85 7.30 7.40
C ASN A 12 3.50 7.09 8.09
N ASP A 13 3.57 6.78 9.38
CA ASP A 13 2.41 6.46 10.18
C ASP A 13 1.48 7.64 10.41
N TYR A 14 2.01 8.85 10.48
CA TYR A 14 1.19 10.04 10.71
C TYR A 14 0.21 10.25 9.57
N ASP A 15 0.73 10.21 8.35
CA ASP A 15 -0.12 10.37 7.18
C ASP A 15 -1.14 9.24 7.07
N LEU A 16 -0.69 8.01 7.36
CA LEU A 16 -1.55 6.84 7.30
C LEU A 16 -2.73 6.96 8.28
N LYS A 17 -2.45 7.37 9.51
CA LYS A 17 -3.50 7.52 10.52
C LYS A 17 -4.54 8.55 10.13
N ASP A 18 -4.08 9.66 9.53
CA ASP A 18 -4.98 10.70 9.08
C ASP A 18 -5.81 10.25 7.88
N LEU A 19 -5.17 9.59 6.91
CA LEU A 19 -5.85 9.13 5.70
C LEU A 19 -6.94 8.11 5.98
N ILE A 20 -6.70 7.22 6.93
CA ILE A 20 -7.69 6.18 7.28
C ILE A 20 -8.99 6.77 7.79
N LYS A 21 -8.95 7.98 8.34
CA LYS A 21 -10.14 8.66 8.83
C LYS A 21 -10.94 9.34 7.72
N LEU A 22 -10.38 9.44 6.53
CA LEU A 22 -11.04 10.09 5.40
C LEU A 22 -11.95 9.10 4.67
N ASP A 23 -12.87 9.66 3.89
CA ASP A 23 -13.77 8.86 3.06
C ASP A 23 -13.10 8.57 1.71
N ILE A 24 -12.07 7.72 1.75
CA ILE A 24 -11.32 7.31 0.58
C ILE A 24 -11.44 5.79 0.41
N ASP A 25 -11.14 5.31 -0.79
CA ASP A 25 -11.36 3.90 -1.14
C ASP A 25 -10.09 3.06 -1.03
N ALA A 26 -8.92 3.66 -1.25
CA ALA A 26 -7.67 2.92 -1.27
C ALA A 26 -6.48 3.77 -0.86
N ILE A 27 -5.48 3.11 -0.29
CA ILE A 27 -4.20 3.72 0.07
C ILE A 27 -3.11 2.89 -0.57
N GLY A 28 -2.22 3.54 -1.32
CA GLY A 28 -1.17 2.88 -2.06
C GLY A 28 0.21 3.00 -1.42
N PHE A 29 0.94 1.89 -1.47
CA PHE A 29 2.33 1.80 -1.01
C PHE A 29 3.22 1.50 -2.20
N ASN A 30 4.39 2.10 -2.25
CA ASN A 30 5.32 1.93 -3.36
C ASN A 30 6.51 1.06 -2.98
N ARG A 31 6.70 -0.03 -3.73
CA ARG A 31 7.83 -0.94 -3.53
C ARG A 31 8.93 -0.77 -4.59
N ASP A 32 8.93 0.36 -5.30
CA ASP A 32 9.99 0.69 -6.24
C ASP A 32 11.19 1.26 -5.47
N LYS A 33 12.29 0.52 -5.46
CA LYS A 33 13.51 0.91 -4.73
C LYS A 33 14.12 2.22 -5.23
N ASN A 34 13.78 2.63 -6.43
CA ASN A 34 14.27 3.88 -7.00
C ASN A 34 13.35 5.07 -6.69
N SER A 35 12.22 4.82 -6.06
CA SER A 35 11.28 5.88 -5.74
C SER A 35 11.58 6.50 -4.38
N PRO A 36 11.48 7.83 -4.23
CA PRO A 36 11.59 8.45 -2.91
C PRO A 36 10.47 8.04 -1.96
N ARG A 37 9.42 7.39 -2.49
CA ARG A 37 8.29 6.92 -1.68
C ARG A 37 8.36 5.42 -1.40
N TYR A 38 9.51 4.80 -1.65
CA TYR A 38 9.70 3.39 -1.35
C TYR A 38 9.48 3.11 0.14
N VAL A 39 8.77 2.02 0.43
CA VAL A 39 8.53 1.59 1.81
C VAL A 39 9.08 0.19 2.01
N SER A 40 9.56 -0.07 3.24
CA SER A 40 10.11 -1.37 3.61
C SER A 40 9.00 -2.38 3.87
N LEU A 41 9.38 -3.67 3.92
CA LEU A 41 8.45 -4.71 4.33
C LEU A 41 7.99 -4.51 5.78
N GLU A 42 8.88 -4.02 6.64
CA GLU A 42 8.56 -3.73 8.03
C GLU A 42 7.49 -2.64 8.14
N PHE A 43 7.58 -1.63 7.30
CA PHE A 43 6.56 -0.58 7.29
C PHE A 43 5.22 -1.11 6.80
N LEU A 44 5.22 -1.98 5.79
CA LEU A 44 3.98 -2.61 5.32
C LEU A 44 3.33 -3.43 6.42
N GLU A 45 4.14 -4.19 7.15
CA GLU A 45 3.63 -5.02 8.24
C GLU A 45 2.99 -4.17 9.33
N SER A 46 3.70 -3.13 9.78
CA SER A 46 3.16 -2.25 10.81
C SER A 46 1.92 -1.49 10.33
N SER A 47 1.93 -1.08 9.06
CA SER A 47 0.81 -0.35 8.47
C SER A 47 -0.44 -1.20 8.34
N SER A 48 -0.29 -2.50 8.14
CA SER A 48 -1.42 -3.40 7.93
C SER A 48 -2.42 -3.37 9.09
N LYS A 49 -1.95 -3.04 10.27
CA LYS A 49 -2.78 -2.98 11.47
C LYS A 49 -3.80 -1.85 11.45
N PHE A 50 -3.57 -0.83 10.64
CA PHE A 50 -4.47 0.32 10.55
C PHE A 50 -5.60 0.12 9.55
N PHE A 51 -5.52 -0.89 8.70
CA PHE A 51 -6.51 -1.09 7.66
C PHE A 51 -7.75 -1.79 8.18
N ASN A 52 -8.90 -1.38 7.62
CA ASN A 52 -10.19 -1.99 7.91
C ASN A 52 -10.85 -2.36 6.57
N LYS A 53 -12.09 -2.84 6.64
CA LYS A 53 -12.80 -3.31 5.44
C LYS A 53 -13.16 -2.21 4.45
N LYS A 54 -13.11 -0.96 4.87
CA LYS A 54 -13.53 0.17 4.02
C LYS A 54 -12.46 0.60 3.03
N ILE A 55 -11.19 0.51 3.42
CA ILE A 55 -10.08 1.03 2.62
C ILE A 55 -9.21 -0.12 2.16
N SER A 56 -9.00 -0.21 0.86
CA SER A 56 -8.18 -1.27 0.26
C SER A 56 -6.71 -0.87 0.23
N PRO A 57 -5.81 -1.73 0.70
CA PRO A 57 -4.39 -1.48 0.50
C PRO A 57 -4.01 -1.83 -0.95
N VAL A 58 -3.28 -0.93 -1.58
CA VAL A 58 -2.75 -1.14 -2.94
C VAL A 58 -1.24 -1.15 -2.83
N ILE A 59 -0.60 -2.20 -3.33
CA ILE A 59 0.86 -2.31 -3.30
C ILE A 59 1.38 -2.29 -4.72
N VAL A 60 2.25 -1.32 -5.01
CA VAL A 60 2.85 -1.17 -6.33
C VAL A 60 4.20 -1.85 -6.32
N PHE A 61 4.37 -2.86 -7.17
CA PHE A 61 5.61 -3.61 -7.30
C PHE A 61 6.31 -3.23 -8.60
N VAL A 62 7.64 -3.05 -8.50
CA VAL A 62 8.47 -2.77 -9.67
C VAL A 62 9.64 -3.72 -9.64
N ASN A 63 9.67 -4.68 -10.57
CA ASN A 63 10.75 -5.68 -10.71
C ASN A 63 11.06 -6.41 -9.41
N GLU A 64 10.05 -6.67 -8.61
CA GLU A 64 10.19 -7.29 -7.31
C GLU A 64 10.27 -8.82 -7.45
N SER A 65 11.04 -9.49 -6.58
CA SER A 65 11.09 -10.95 -6.57
C SER A 65 9.76 -11.51 -6.08
N ARG A 66 9.45 -12.73 -6.53
CA ARG A 66 8.24 -13.42 -6.10
C ARG A 66 8.19 -13.58 -4.57
N GLU A 67 9.34 -13.89 -3.97
CA GLU A 67 9.42 -14.07 -2.52
C GLU A 67 9.03 -12.80 -1.77
N GLU A 68 9.54 -11.65 -2.20
CA GLU A 68 9.20 -10.38 -1.56
C GLU A 68 7.76 -9.96 -1.81
N ILE A 69 7.23 -10.26 -3.01
CA ILE A 69 5.83 -10.00 -3.30
C ILE A 69 4.94 -10.81 -2.36
N GLU A 70 5.24 -12.10 -2.18
CA GLU A 70 4.46 -12.95 -1.31
C GLU A 70 4.49 -12.48 0.14
N LYS A 71 5.65 -12.02 0.61
CA LYS A 71 5.76 -11.46 1.96
C LYS A 71 4.90 -10.21 2.12
N ALA A 72 4.98 -9.30 1.16
CA ALA A 72 4.23 -8.05 1.22
C ALA A 72 2.73 -8.28 1.26
N ILE A 73 2.22 -9.15 0.41
CA ILE A 73 0.77 -9.39 0.35
C ILE A 73 0.26 -10.17 1.55
N SER A 74 1.14 -10.93 2.22
CA SER A 74 0.73 -11.71 3.38
C SER A 74 0.31 -10.85 4.57
N PHE A 75 0.73 -9.59 4.61
CA PHE A 75 0.39 -8.68 5.71
C PHE A 75 -1.04 -8.16 5.63
N PHE A 76 -1.69 -8.27 4.48
CA PHE A 76 -3.02 -7.70 4.26
C PHE A 76 -4.02 -8.78 3.87
N LYS A 77 -5.30 -8.55 4.19
CA LYS A 77 -6.36 -9.51 3.87
C LYS A 77 -6.68 -9.54 2.38
N ASN A 78 -6.96 -8.39 1.80
CA ASN A 78 -7.39 -8.30 0.41
C ASN A 78 -6.61 -7.20 -0.29
N PRO A 79 -5.29 -7.36 -0.46
CA PRO A 79 -4.50 -6.32 -1.12
C PRO A 79 -4.77 -6.28 -2.61
N ILE A 80 -4.73 -5.09 -3.18
CA ILE A 80 -4.76 -4.89 -4.60
C ILE A 80 -3.32 -4.79 -5.07
N LEU A 81 -2.96 -5.61 -6.04
CA LEU A 81 -1.59 -5.64 -6.56
C LEU A 81 -1.52 -4.86 -7.86
N GLN A 82 -0.52 -4.02 -7.96
CA GLN A 82 -0.28 -3.23 -9.15
C GLN A 82 1.17 -3.43 -9.57
N PHE A 83 1.37 -3.87 -10.80
CA PHE A 83 2.71 -4.19 -11.29
C PHE A 83 3.14 -3.18 -12.34
N HIS A 84 4.32 -2.61 -12.14
CA HIS A 84 4.98 -1.76 -13.11
C HIS A 84 6.33 -2.39 -13.40
N GLY A 85 6.72 -2.42 -14.66
CA GLY A 85 8.00 -3.02 -15.02
C GLY A 85 8.43 -2.65 -16.42
N ASP A 86 9.66 -2.95 -16.70
CA ASP A 86 10.24 -2.73 -18.01
C ASP A 86 9.97 -3.90 -18.94
#